data_fcdd08ac2969599e20fc9fcdb463d2c6
#
_entry.id   fcdd08ac2969599e20fc9fcdb463d2c6
#
_cell.length_a   1.000
_cell.length_b   1.000
_cell.length_c   1.000
_cell.angle_alpha   90.00
_cell.angle_beta   90.00
_cell.angle_gamma   90.00
#
_symmetry.space_group_name_H-M   'P 1'
#
loop_
_entity.id
_entity.type
_entity.pdbx_description
1 polymer ?
#
loop_
_entity_poly.entity_id
_entity_poly.type
_entity_poly.pdbx_seq_one_letter_code
_entity_poly.pdbx_strand_id
1 'polypeptide(L)'
;ILMVKGTSEKIFDYYQPEIIKAFGTKMISEYGAAESGIIAFECPKGNMHLNMEGVIVEAVNNEILVTNLHMLSFPIIRYKLGDYIKLASKNTSCMCGKNHIILSEVVGRIGETVYGIKNSYPSLYFYYIFKNISKSHKLNLEYQIVQEEKGELVFNIASVLTRHEQKILDDEINKYFKNDIHYKINSNAEFKVQKGKKKSFISHIN
;
A
#
# COMPACT_ATOMS: atom_id res chain seq x y z
N ILE A 1 -17.45 19.37 -11.14
CA ILE A 1 -17.37 17.97 -10.69
C ILE A 1 -17.66 17.94 -9.19
N LEU A 2 -18.58 17.10 -8.74
CA LEU A 2 -18.97 17.01 -7.33
C LEU A 2 -18.04 16.11 -6.51
N MET A 3 -17.44 15.09 -7.14
CA MET A 3 -16.59 14.11 -6.46
C MET A 3 -15.60 13.51 -7.46
N VAL A 4 -14.37 13.31 -7.00
CA VAL A 4 -13.36 12.48 -7.66
C VAL A 4 -13.03 11.31 -6.74
N LYS A 5 -13.14 10.09 -7.25
CA LYS A 5 -12.88 8.86 -6.50
C LYS A 5 -11.72 8.11 -7.14
N GLY A 6 -10.75 7.72 -6.32
CA GLY A 6 -9.69 6.79 -6.70
C GLY A 6 -9.98 5.40 -6.16
N THR A 7 -9.76 4.38 -6.98
CA THR A 7 -9.95 2.96 -6.64
C THR A 7 -8.87 2.11 -7.28
N SER A 8 -8.70 0.88 -6.82
CA SER A 8 -7.75 -0.13 -7.31
C SER A 8 -6.27 0.14 -7.06
N GLU A 9 -5.88 1.38 -6.84
CA GLU A 9 -4.50 1.80 -6.57
C GLU A 9 -4.45 2.66 -5.30
N LYS A 10 -3.28 2.70 -4.66
CA LYS A 10 -3.08 3.57 -3.51
C LYS A 10 -3.04 5.02 -3.93
N ILE A 11 -3.87 5.86 -3.30
CA ILE A 11 -3.87 7.30 -3.49
C ILE A 11 -2.90 7.91 -2.47
N PHE A 12 -1.90 8.62 -2.98
CA PHE A 12 -0.93 9.32 -2.15
C PHE A 12 -1.31 10.80 -2.03
N ASP A 13 -1.02 11.39 -0.88
CA ASP A 13 -1.35 12.79 -0.60
C ASP A 13 -0.73 13.76 -1.61
N TYR A 14 0.41 13.42 -2.18
CA TYR A 14 1.08 14.26 -3.18
C TYR A 14 0.37 14.31 -4.55
N TYR A 15 -0.62 13.44 -4.80
CA TYR A 15 -1.49 13.56 -5.99
C TYR A 15 -2.54 14.67 -5.81
N GLN A 16 -2.91 15.00 -4.57
CA GLN A 16 -4.04 15.88 -4.28
C GLN A 16 -3.90 17.29 -4.90
N PRO A 17 -2.73 17.97 -4.87
CA PRO A 17 -2.60 19.29 -5.48
C PRO A 17 -2.97 19.31 -6.96
N GLU A 18 -2.50 18.32 -7.74
CA GLU A 18 -2.81 18.26 -9.18
C GLU A 18 -4.27 17.89 -9.44
N ILE A 19 -4.86 17.01 -8.63
CA ILE A 19 -6.27 16.65 -8.73
C ILE A 19 -7.16 17.85 -8.39
N ILE A 20 -6.86 18.57 -7.32
CA ILE A 20 -7.61 19.78 -6.93
C ILE A 20 -7.50 20.85 -8.02
N LYS A 21 -6.32 21.05 -8.59
CA LYS A 21 -6.10 21.98 -9.69
C LYS A 21 -6.94 21.64 -10.93
N ALA A 22 -7.02 20.34 -11.26
CA ALA A 22 -7.73 19.87 -12.45
C ALA A 22 -9.25 19.83 -12.28
N PHE A 23 -9.74 19.45 -11.10
CA PHE A 23 -11.14 19.11 -10.87
C PHE A 23 -11.86 20.00 -9.84
N GLY A 24 -11.14 20.88 -9.14
CA GLY A 24 -11.70 21.77 -8.11
C GLY A 24 -12.07 21.07 -6.80
N THR A 25 -11.78 19.77 -6.67
CA THR A 25 -12.06 18.98 -5.46
C THR A 25 -11.00 17.92 -5.25
N LYS A 26 -10.81 17.49 -3.99
CA LYS A 26 -9.86 16.41 -3.69
C LYS A 26 -10.41 15.06 -4.15
N MET A 27 -9.49 14.15 -4.45
CA MET A 27 -9.81 12.75 -4.67
C MET A 27 -10.00 12.03 -3.34
N ILE A 28 -11.07 11.25 -3.21
CA ILE A 28 -11.32 10.39 -2.06
C ILE A 28 -10.90 8.96 -2.37
N SER A 29 -10.46 8.24 -1.34
CA SER A 29 -10.02 6.86 -1.42
C SER A 29 -11.18 5.89 -1.21
N GLU A 30 -11.14 4.78 -1.96
CA GLU A 30 -11.97 3.61 -1.74
C GLU A 30 -11.08 2.37 -1.69
N TYR A 31 -11.34 1.49 -0.75
CA TYR A 31 -10.71 0.17 -0.67
C TYR A 31 -11.73 -0.92 -0.91
N GLY A 32 -11.42 -1.82 -1.80
CA GLY A 32 -12.29 -2.94 -2.14
C GLY A 32 -11.60 -3.96 -3.03
N ALA A 33 -12.29 -5.04 -3.29
CA ALA A 33 -11.86 -6.11 -4.18
C ALA A 33 -13.05 -6.66 -4.99
N ALA A 34 -12.76 -7.27 -6.13
CA ALA A 34 -13.82 -7.87 -6.97
C ALA A 34 -14.63 -8.92 -6.20
N GLU A 35 -13.96 -9.66 -5.31
CA GLU A 35 -14.54 -10.72 -4.50
C GLU A 35 -15.45 -10.20 -3.38
N SER A 36 -15.18 -9.02 -2.86
CA SER A 36 -15.86 -8.50 -1.67
C SER A 36 -16.67 -7.23 -1.92
N GLY A 37 -16.51 -6.58 -3.07
CA GLY A 37 -17.06 -5.26 -3.29
C GLY A 37 -16.31 -4.19 -2.49
N ILE A 38 -17.01 -3.11 -2.14
CA ILE A 38 -16.44 -2.00 -1.37
C ILE A 38 -16.32 -2.42 0.10
N ILE A 39 -15.08 -2.42 0.60
CA ILE A 39 -14.75 -2.76 2.00
C ILE A 39 -14.72 -1.53 2.87
N ALA A 40 -14.11 -0.44 2.38
CA ALA A 40 -14.02 0.82 3.10
C ALA A 40 -13.99 2.02 2.16
N PHE A 41 -14.37 3.17 2.69
CA PHE A 41 -14.37 4.44 1.96
C PHE A 41 -13.95 5.61 2.85
N GLU A 42 -13.31 6.58 2.25
CA GLU A 42 -12.86 7.78 2.93
C GLU A 42 -14.02 8.73 3.22
N CYS A 43 -14.10 9.22 4.45
CA CYS A 43 -15.08 10.24 4.86
C CYS A 43 -14.55 11.66 4.61
N PRO A 44 -15.39 12.70 4.70
CA PRO A 44 -14.96 14.10 4.53
C PRO A 44 -13.86 14.57 5.50
N LYS A 45 -13.60 13.81 6.56
CA LYS A 45 -12.52 14.09 7.54
C LYS A 45 -11.24 13.29 7.25
N GLY A 46 -11.17 12.58 6.11
CA GLY A 46 -9.99 11.84 5.67
C GLY A 46 -9.79 10.47 6.33
N ASN A 47 -10.74 9.97 7.11
CA ASN A 47 -10.67 8.64 7.69
C ASN A 47 -11.37 7.60 6.81
N MET A 48 -10.74 6.44 6.64
CA MET A 48 -11.35 5.29 5.97
C MET A 48 -12.27 4.55 6.93
N HIS A 49 -13.55 4.48 6.62
CA HIS A 49 -14.55 3.74 7.39
C HIS A 49 -14.92 2.43 6.71
N LEU A 50 -15.00 1.34 7.46
CA LEU A 50 -15.52 0.07 6.95
C LEU A 50 -16.98 0.23 6.51
N ASN A 51 -17.32 -0.42 5.40
CA ASN A 51 -18.69 -0.57 4.92
C ASN A 51 -19.41 -1.67 5.71
N MET A 52 -19.75 -1.40 6.96
CA MET A 52 -20.27 -2.41 7.91
C MET A 52 -21.66 -2.94 7.52
N GLU A 53 -22.37 -2.27 6.63
CA GLU A 53 -23.63 -2.73 6.07
C GLU A 53 -23.43 -3.77 4.94
N GLY A 54 -22.27 -3.71 4.27
CA GLY A 54 -21.98 -4.58 3.11
C GLY A 54 -21.04 -5.72 3.41
N VAL A 55 -20.17 -5.56 4.41
CA VAL A 55 -19.13 -6.56 4.72
C VAL A 55 -18.85 -6.67 6.21
N ILE A 56 -18.45 -7.88 6.62
CA ILE A 56 -17.78 -8.10 7.92
C ILE A 56 -16.28 -8.22 7.64
N VAL A 57 -15.48 -7.45 8.36
CA VAL A 57 -14.02 -7.46 8.24
C VAL A 57 -13.40 -7.91 9.56
N GLU A 58 -12.54 -8.90 9.47
CA GLU A 58 -11.70 -9.39 10.55
C GLU A 58 -10.23 -9.16 10.19
N ALA A 59 -9.40 -8.82 11.16
CA ALA A 59 -7.95 -8.76 11.00
C ALA A 59 -7.31 -9.88 11.84
N VAL A 60 -6.79 -10.91 11.17
CA VAL A 60 -6.10 -12.02 11.83
C VAL A 60 -4.62 -11.92 11.50
N ASN A 61 -3.79 -11.65 12.50
CA ASN A 61 -2.37 -11.35 12.29
C ASN A 61 -2.14 -10.21 11.27
N ASN A 62 -3.03 -9.22 11.28
CA ASN A 62 -3.11 -8.12 10.31
C ASN A 62 -3.50 -8.53 8.87
N GLU A 63 -3.70 -9.80 8.58
CA GLU A 63 -4.28 -10.25 7.31
C GLU A 63 -5.80 -10.06 7.34
N ILE A 64 -6.35 -9.48 6.28
CA ILE A 64 -7.79 -9.27 6.16
C ILE A 64 -8.53 -10.55 5.81
N LEU A 65 -9.55 -10.86 6.60
CA LEU A 65 -10.62 -11.79 6.23
C LEU A 65 -11.90 -11.00 5.99
N VAL A 66 -12.55 -11.26 4.88
CA VAL A 66 -13.76 -10.55 4.49
C VAL A 66 -14.92 -11.51 4.31
N THR A 67 -16.10 -11.13 4.84
CA THR A 67 -17.37 -11.78 4.55
C THR A 67 -18.27 -10.77 3.85
N ASN A 68 -18.74 -11.08 2.63
CA ASN A 68 -19.67 -10.23 1.92
C ASN A 68 -21.11 -10.59 2.31
N LEU A 69 -21.89 -9.59 2.73
CA LEU A 69 -23.26 -9.79 3.23
C LEU A 69 -24.33 -9.77 2.12
N HIS A 70 -23.97 -9.40 0.90
CA HIS A 70 -24.90 -9.26 -0.23
C HIS A 70 -24.77 -10.36 -1.29
N MET A 71 -23.64 -11.07 -1.34
CA MET A 71 -23.38 -12.10 -2.34
C MET A 71 -23.99 -13.45 -1.92
N LEU A 72 -25.29 -13.62 -2.11
CA LEU A 72 -26.02 -14.82 -1.68
C LEU A 72 -25.85 -16.00 -2.64
N SER A 73 -25.71 -15.74 -3.95
CA SER A 73 -25.58 -16.80 -4.97
C SER A 73 -24.22 -17.49 -4.95
N PHE A 74 -23.18 -16.77 -4.54
CA PHE A 74 -21.83 -17.29 -4.33
C PHE A 74 -21.28 -16.69 -3.04
N PRO A 75 -21.57 -17.27 -1.88
CA PRO A 75 -21.21 -16.67 -0.60
C PRO A 75 -19.69 -16.55 -0.42
N ILE A 76 -19.25 -15.34 -0.17
CA ILE A 76 -17.88 -15.03 0.22
C ILE A 76 -17.85 -14.91 1.74
N ILE A 77 -17.36 -15.94 2.41
CA ILE A 77 -17.34 -16.01 3.89
C ILE A 77 -15.90 -16.20 4.36
N ARG A 78 -15.42 -15.26 5.21
CA ARG A 78 -14.07 -15.24 5.77
C ARG A 78 -12.97 -15.46 4.71
N TYR A 79 -13.17 -14.84 3.56
CA TYR A 79 -12.26 -14.96 2.43
C TYR A 79 -10.97 -14.18 2.70
N LYS A 80 -9.84 -14.83 2.50
CA LYS A 80 -8.51 -14.20 2.59
C LYS A 80 -8.21 -13.44 1.32
N LEU A 81 -8.25 -12.10 1.39
CA LEU A 81 -7.90 -11.25 0.24
C LEU A 81 -6.39 -11.22 -0.05
N GLY A 82 -5.58 -11.60 0.94
CA GLY A 82 -4.14 -11.50 0.85
C GLY A 82 -3.60 -10.07 1.04
N ASP A 83 -4.38 -9.19 1.64
CA ASP A 83 -3.95 -7.85 2.01
C ASP A 83 -3.68 -7.76 3.51
N TYR A 84 -2.70 -6.94 3.89
CA TYR A 84 -2.50 -6.52 5.29
C TYR A 84 -3.25 -5.23 5.57
N ILE A 85 -3.97 -5.23 6.69
CA ILE A 85 -4.71 -4.06 7.17
C ILE A 85 -4.40 -3.79 8.64
N LYS A 86 -4.68 -2.56 9.06
CA LYS A 86 -4.68 -2.19 10.47
C LYS A 86 -6.00 -1.49 10.79
N LEU A 87 -6.74 -2.06 11.70
CA LEU A 87 -7.95 -1.43 12.24
C LEU A 87 -7.56 -0.49 13.39
N ALA A 88 -8.26 0.63 13.49
CA ALA A 88 -8.16 1.49 14.67
C ALA A 88 -8.74 0.79 15.90
N SER A 89 -8.40 1.27 17.09
CA SER A 89 -9.00 0.75 18.30
C SER A 89 -10.52 0.96 18.30
N LYS A 90 -11.27 0.08 18.94
CA LYS A 90 -12.75 0.13 18.97
C LYS A 90 -13.30 1.43 19.55
N ASN A 91 -12.51 2.14 20.35
CA ASN A 91 -12.92 3.41 20.97
C ASN A 91 -12.50 4.63 20.15
N THR A 92 -11.95 4.45 18.95
CA THR A 92 -11.57 5.57 18.09
C THR A 92 -12.81 6.15 17.43
N SER A 93 -13.12 7.40 17.75
CA SER A 93 -14.22 8.15 17.11
C SER A 93 -13.69 9.01 15.95
N CYS A 94 -14.57 9.28 14.98
CA CYS A 94 -14.29 10.20 13.89
C CYS A 94 -15.21 11.44 13.99
N MET A 95 -14.63 12.61 13.78
CA MET A 95 -15.40 13.87 13.74
C MET A 95 -16.42 13.95 12.59
N CYS A 96 -16.48 12.97 11.70
CA CYS A 96 -17.53 12.89 10.68
C CYS A 96 -18.88 12.41 11.22
N GLY A 97 -18.94 11.98 12.50
CA GLY A 97 -20.15 11.46 13.15
C GLY A 97 -20.50 10.01 12.85
N LYS A 98 -19.75 9.31 11.99
CA LYS A 98 -19.96 7.89 11.72
C LYS A 98 -19.34 7.01 12.82
N ASN A 99 -20.10 6.02 13.27
CA ASN A 99 -19.65 5.03 14.27
C ASN A 99 -19.03 3.77 13.65
N HIS A 100 -18.82 3.77 12.36
CA HIS A 100 -18.18 2.66 11.67
C HIS A 100 -16.72 2.53 12.07
N ILE A 101 -16.23 1.29 12.14
CA ILE A 101 -14.82 1.00 12.44
C ILE A 101 -13.93 1.72 11.43
N ILE A 102 -12.86 2.33 11.94
CA ILE A 102 -11.88 3.01 11.10
C ILE A 102 -10.81 2.00 10.68
N LEU A 103 -10.61 1.92 9.37
CA LEU A 103 -9.49 1.25 8.75
C LEU A 103 -8.31 2.22 8.74
N SER A 104 -7.42 2.09 9.72
CA SER A 104 -6.33 3.05 9.89
C SER A 104 -5.23 2.90 8.85
N GLU A 105 -5.09 1.71 8.26
CA GLU A 105 -4.07 1.47 7.23
C GLU A 105 -4.45 0.28 6.35
N VAL A 106 -4.30 0.46 5.04
CA VAL A 106 -4.21 -0.62 4.06
C VAL A 106 -2.75 -0.69 3.61
N VAL A 107 -2.08 -1.75 3.96
CA VAL A 107 -0.65 -1.90 3.68
C VAL A 107 -0.42 -2.48 2.30
N GLY A 108 -1.40 -3.21 1.76
CA GLY A 108 -1.33 -3.89 0.48
C GLY A 108 -1.04 -5.39 0.61
N ARG A 109 -0.83 -6.05 -0.52
CA ARG A 109 -0.76 -7.52 -0.56
C ARG A 109 0.39 -8.10 0.25
N ILE A 110 0.02 -9.14 1.02
CA ILE A 110 0.94 -10.14 1.53
C ILE A 110 1.34 -10.98 0.34
N GLY A 111 2.56 -11.06 0.01
CA GLY A 111 2.65 -12.11 -0.96
C GLY A 111 3.97 -12.44 -1.54
N GLU A 112 4.91 -11.55 -1.52
CA GLU A 112 6.20 -11.94 -2.08
C GLU A 112 7.25 -11.88 -0.97
N THR A 113 7.94 -13.00 -0.78
CA THR A 113 9.07 -13.09 0.13
C THR A 113 10.28 -12.47 -0.55
N VAL A 114 10.96 -11.60 0.16
CA VAL A 114 12.27 -11.09 -0.23
C VAL A 114 13.32 -12.01 0.37
N TYR A 115 14.14 -12.61 -0.46
CA TYR A 115 15.20 -13.52 -0.04
C TYR A 115 16.49 -12.74 0.16
N GLY A 116 16.91 -12.57 1.41
CA GLY A 116 18.24 -12.07 1.76
C GLY A 116 19.31 -13.16 1.57
N ILE A 117 20.53 -12.82 1.93
CA ILE A 117 21.69 -13.77 1.88
C ILE A 117 21.47 -14.90 2.88
N LYS A 118 21.03 -14.57 4.10
CA LYS A 118 20.83 -15.52 5.22
C LYS A 118 19.38 -15.68 5.61
N ASN A 119 18.60 -14.63 5.54
CA ASN A 119 17.23 -14.57 6.05
C ASN A 119 16.23 -14.29 4.93
N SER A 120 14.94 -14.44 5.26
CA SER A 120 13.84 -14.05 4.39
C SER A 120 13.02 -12.95 5.06
N TYR A 121 12.53 -12.03 4.26
CA TYR A 121 11.83 -10.83 4.72
C TYR A 121 10.48 -10.68 4.00
N PRO A 122 9.49 -10.05 4.63
CA PRO A 122 8.26 -9.72 3.91
C PRO A 122 8.52 -8.55 2.95
N SER A 123 7.99 -8.62 1.73
CA SER A 123 8.03 -7.51 0.76
C SER A 123 7.40 -6.22 1.29
N LEU A 124 6.63 -6.33 2.36
CA LEU A 124 6.08 -5.24 3.13
C LEU A 124 7.14 -4.24 3.65
N TYR A 125 8.38 -4.68 3.82
CA TYR A 125 9.48 -3.81 4.22
C TYR A 125 9.70 -2.66 3.22
N PHE A 126 9.50 -2.90 1.94
CA PHE A 126 9.60 -1.83 0.93
C PHE A 126 8.55 -0.74 1.16
N TYR A 127 7.32 -1.13 1.46
CA TYR A 127 6.30 -0.14 1.81
C TYR A 127 6.72 0.73 2.99
N TYR A 128 7.23 0.13 4.06
CA TYR A 128 7.65 0.88 5.23
C TYR A 128 8.87 1.77 4.96
N ILE A 129 9.84 1.32 4.20
CA ILE A 129 11.01 2.11 3.78
C ILE A 129 10.53 3.41 3.12
N PHE A 130 9.75 3.31 2.07
CA PHE A 130 9.31 4.48 1.31
C PHE A 130 8.30 5.36 2.07
N LYS A 131 7.45 4.77 2.89
CA LYS A 131 6.55 5.50 3.79
C LYS A 131 7.33 6.31 4.83
N ASN A 132 8.35 5.73 5.45
CA ASN A 132 9.17 6.43 6.45
C ASN A 132 9.94 7.58 5.81
N ILE A 133 10.52 7.38 4.65
CA ILE A 133 11.21 8.43 3.87
C ILE A 133 10.25 9.57 3.56
N SER A 134 9.06 9.26 3.06
CA SER A 134 8.03 10.27 2.77
C SER A 134 7.64 11.06 4.02
N LYS A 135 7.39 10.36 5.13
CA LYS A 135 6.96 10.99 6.39
C LYS A 135 8.06 11.84 7.03
N SER A 136 9.29 11.33 7.10
CA SER A 136 10.38 11.96 7.85
C SER A 136 11.13 13.02 7.05
N HIS A 137 11.24 12.84 5.73
CA HIS A 137 12.01 13.71 4.84
C HIS A 137 11.16 14.43 3.79
N LYS A 138 9.84 14.21 3.78
CA LYS A 138 8.89 14.72 2.76
C LYS A 138 9.32 14.37 1.32
N LEU A 139 10.07 13.27 1.18
CA LEU A 139 10.57 12.78 -0.10
C LEU A 139 9.67 11.66 -0.61
N ASN A 140 8.88 11.95 -1.63
CA ASN A 140 7.95 11.00 -2.23
C ASN A 140 8.60 10.36 -3.46
N LEU A 141 8.98 9.11 -3.34
CA LEU A 141 9.63 8.35 -4.40
C LEU A 141 8.68 7.31 -4.99
N GLU A 142 8.47 7.36 -6.30
CA GLU A 142 7.89 6.23 -7.00
C GLU A 142 8.97 5.18 -7.25
N TYR A 143 8.62 3.92 -6.96
CA TYR A 143 9.58 2.83 -6.97
C TYR A 143 9.02 1.54 -7.54
N GLN A 144 9.93 0.70 -8.01
CA GLN A 144 9.71 -0.70 -8.31
C GLN A 144 10.99 -1.47 -7.92
N ILE A 145 10.82 -2.50 -7.10
CA ILE A 145 11.93 -3.35 -6.65
C ILE A 145 11.89 -4.66 -7.43
N VAL A 146 13.04 -5.11 -7.89
CA VAL A 146 13.16 -6.37 -8.61
C VAL A 146 14.18 -7.26 -7.90
N GLN A 147 13.84 -8.52 -7.73
CA GLN A 147 14.72 -9.55 -7.21
C GLN A 147 14.87 -10.65 -8.24
N GLU A 148 16.06 -10.75 -8.86
CA GLU A 148 16.39 -11.81 -9.82
C GLU A 148 17.08 -12.99 -9.12
N GLU A 149 17.92 -12.70 -8.12
CA GLU A 149 18.71 -13.68 -7.37
C GLU A 149 18.57 -13.47 -5.87
N LYS A 150 18.78 -14.55 -5.10
CA LYS A 150 18.78 -14.51 -3.65
C LYS A 150 19.85 -13.57 -3.12
N GLY A 151 19.46 -12.64 -2.26
CA GLY A 151 20.37 -11.66 -1.68
C GLY A 151 20.63 -10.43 -2.56
N GLU A 152 20.15 -10.41 -3.80
CA GLU A 152 20.36 -9.30 -4.75
C GLU A 152 19.05 -8.55 -5.02
N LEU A 153 19.04 -7.23 -4.85
CA LEU A 153 17.87 -6.38 -5.11
C LEU A 153 18.21 -5.21 -6.03
N VAL A 154 17.30 -4.88 -6.93
CA VAL A 154 17.39 -3.70 -7.76
C VAL A 154 16.26 -2.75 -7.40
N PHE A 155 16.59 -1.57 -6.87
CA PHE A 155 15.67 -0.49 -6.57
C PHE A 155 15.59 0.45 -7.76
N ASN A 156 14.53 0.33 -8.54
CA ASN A 156 14.24 1.26 -9.64
C ASN A 156 13.42 2.42 -9.09
N ILE A 157 13.92 3.65 -9.23
CA ILE A 157 13.29 4.88 -8.77
C ILE A 157 12.99 5.74 -10.00
N ALA A 158 11.76 6.24 -10.12
CA ALA A 158 11.33 7.01 -11.30
C ALA A 158 12.05 8.35 -11.43
N SER A 159 12.37 9.00 -10.32
CA SER A 159 13.04 10.31 -10.30
C SER A 159 14.55 10.18 -10.28
N VAL A 160 15.23 11.24 -10.73
CA VAL A 160 16.67 11.40 -10.50
C VAL A 160 16.89 11.71 -9.02
N LEU A 161 17.77 10.97 -8.36
CA LEU A 161 18.11 11.18 -6.96
C LEU A 161 19.36 12.04 -6.84
N THR A 162 19.32 13.03 -5.95
CA THR A 162 20.53 13.72 -5.46
C THR A 162 21.34 12.79 -4.55
N ARG A 163 22.60 13.11 -4.32
CA ARG A 163 23.46 12.35 -3.37
C ARG A 163 22.87 12.28 -1.96
N HIS A 164 22.20 13.35 -1.54
CA HIS A 164 21.55 13.41 -0.24
C HIS A 164 20.34 12.47 -0.15
N GLU A 165 19.48 12.49 -1.17
CA GLU A 165 18.31 11.61 -1.24
C GLU A 165 18.70 10.14 -1.36
N GLN A 166 19.75 9.84 -2.12
CA GLN A 166 20.30 8.49 -2.20
C GLN A 166 20.77 8.01 -0.82
N LYS A 167 21.47 8.85 -0.06
CA LYS A 167 21.89 8.51 1.30
C LYS A 167 20.72 8.25 2.23
N ILE A 168 19.65 9.05 2.17
CA ILE A 168 18.42 8.81 2.93
C ILE A 168 17.83 7.42 2.61
N LEU A 169 17.78 7.06 1.34
CA LEU A 169 17.28 5.76 0.90
C LEU A 169 18.17 4.61 1.38
N ASP A 170 19.50 4.75 1.26
CA ASP A 170 20.48 3.79 1.75
C ASP A 170 20.35 3.54 3.25
N ASP A 171 20.27 4.62 4.02
CA ASP A 171 20.14 4.56 5.49
C ASP A 171 18.84 3.83 5.88
N GLU A 172 17.72 4.09 5.18
CA GLU A 172 16.45 3.46 5.48
C GLU A 172 16.43 1.98 5.06
N ILE A 173 16.99 1.61 3.91
CA ILE A 173 17.14 0.21 3.48
C ILE A 173 17.92 -0.59 4.52
N ASN A 174 19.04 -0.05 4.99
CA ASN A 174 19.90 -0.72 5.96
C ASN A 174 19.24 -0.97 7.32
N LYS A 175 18.28 -0.12 7.75
CA LYS A 175 17.50 -0.35 8.98
C LYS A 175 16.69 -1.65 8.92
N TYR A 176 16.14 -1.98 7.74
CA TYR A 176 15.27 -3.15 7.57
C TYR A 176 16.04 -4.42 7.25
N PHE A 177 17.06 -4.34 6.42
CA PHE A 177 17.76 -5.53 5.92
C PHE A 177 19.11 -5.81 6.61
N LYS A 178 19.65 -4.87 7.40
CA LYS A 178 20.85 -5.06 8.24
C LYS A 178 22.03 -5.72 7.51
N ASN A 179 22.32 -5.27 6.28
CA ASN A 179 23.37 -5.82 5.40
C ASN A 179 23.17 -7.28 4.97
N ASP A 180 21.95 -7.81 5.04
CA ASP A 180 21.62 -9.16 4.56
C ASP A 180 21.18 -9.17 3.09
N ILE A 181 21.38 -8.07 2.39
CA ILE A 181 21.14 -7.92 0.95
C ILE A 181 22.26 -7.11 0.31
N HIS A 182 22.57 -7.41 -0.94
CA HIS A 182 23.26 -6.53 -1.85
C HIS A 182 22.21 -5.81 -2.70
N TYR A 183 22.39 -4.53 -2.97
CA TYR A 183 21.41 -3.82 -3.78
C TYR A 183 22.04 -2.77 -4.67
N LYS A 184 21.34 -2.47 -5.75
CA LYS A 184 21.64 -1.39 -6.68
C LYS A 184 20.45 -0.44 -6.77
N ILE A 185 20.71 0.86 -6.79
CA ILE A 185 19.70 1.89 -7.02
C ILE A 185 19.86 2.42 -8.45
N ASN A 186 18.82 2.28 -9.25
CA ASN A 186 18.69 2.88 -10.57
C ASN A 186 17.75 4.08 -10.44
N SER A 187 18.27 5.29 -10.58
CA SER A 187 17.47 6.51 -10.69
C SER A 187 17.07 6.78 -12.13
N ASN A 188 15.99 7.55 -12.33
CA ASN A 188 15.39 7.83 -13.64
C ASN A 188 15.01 6.56 -14.39
N ALA A 189 14.47 5.57 -13.67
CA ALA A 189 14.15 4.27 -14.21
C ALA A 189 12.71 4.19 -14.71
N GLU A 190 12.52 3.50 -15.83
CA GLU A 190 11.20 3.07 -16.28
C GLU A 190 10.76 1.80 -15.55
N PHE A 191 9.47 1.70 -15.27
CA PHE A 191 8.92 0.55 -14.55
C PHE A 191 8.37 -0.52 -15.48
N LYS A 192 8.61 -1.76 -15.14
CA LYS A 192 8.00 -2.91 -15.82
C LYS A 192 6.53 -3.02 -15.43
N VAL A 193 5.65 -3.08 -16.43
CA VAL A 193 4.21 -3.31 -16.23
C VAL A 193 3.92 -4.78 -16.52
N GLN A 194 3.30 -5.48 -15.57
CA GLN A 194 2.86 -6.87 -15.75
C GLN A 194 1.33 -6.94 -15.75
N LYS A 195 0.74 -7.50 -16.81
CA LYS A 195 -0.72 -7.67 -16.96
C LYS A 195 -1.51 -6.36 -16.70
N GLY A 196 -0.99 -5.23 -17.18
CA GLY A 196 -1.65 -3.92 -17.05
C GLY A 196 -1.57 -3.29 -15.66
N LYS A 197 -0.89 -3.90 -14.69
CA LYS A 197 -0.68 -3.34 -13.35
C LYS A 197 0.80 -3.16 -13.04
N LYS A 198 1.13 -2.03 -12.40
CA LYS A 198 2.44 -1.77 -11.84
C LYS A 198 2.55 -2.50 -10.50
N LYS A 199 3.44 -3.48 -10.41
CA LYS A 199 3.80 -4.10 -9.13
C LYS A 199 4.95 -3.32 -8.51
N SER A 200 4.87 -3.05 -7.21
CA SER A 200 5.94 -2.39 -6.44
C SER A 200 7.13 -3.32 -6.16
N PHE A 201 6.89 -4.64 -6.13
CA PHE A 201 7.93 -5.66 -6.01
C PHE A 201 7.67 -6.79 -7.02
N ILE A 202 8.73 -7.26 -7.64
CA ILE A 202 8.75 -8.38 -8.58
C ILE A 202 9.86 -9.31 -8.17
N SER A 203 9.53 -10.56 -7.83
CA SER A 203 10.51 -11.63 -7.60
C SER A 203 10.46 -12.62 -8.76
N HIS A 204 11.62 -12.99 -9.25
CA HIS A 204 11.82 -14.06 -10.24
C HIS A 204 12.40 -15.33 -9.58
N ILE A 205 12.53 -15.34 -8.27
CA ILE A 205 12.96 -16.49 -7.49
C ILE A 205 11.76 -17.42 -7.28
N ASN A 206 11.89 -18.67 -7.70
CA ASN A 206 10.91 -19.73 -7.50
C ASN A 206 11.11 -20.43 -6.14
#